data_0e81c9b7536eb7f8787cff9e30740bae
#
_entry.id   0e81c9b7536eb7f8787cff9e30740bae
#
_cell.length_a   1.000
_cell.length_b   1.000
_cell.length_c   1.000
_cell.angle_alpha   90.00
_cell.angle_beta   90.00
_cell.angle_gamma   90.00
#
_symmetry.space_group_name_H-M   'P 1'
#
loop_
_entity.id
_entity.type
_entity.pdbx_description
1 polymer ?
#
loop_
_entity_poly.entity_id
_entity_poly.type
_entity_poly.pdbx_seq_one_letter_code
_entity_poly.pdbx_strand_id
1 'polypeptide(L)'
;MSLVTLKDIAVTLGTPLFSGLNFSIERQDRIGLVAANGRGKSTLLRCLGGQHEPTSGDITCTRGLRVCHVEQELPDNASGTLFRDFVLDALTPEQIDSESWRVDIVLDELEVPDEHRMKCLGALSG
;
A
#
# COMPACT_ATOMS: atom_id res chain seq x y z
N MET A 1 16.90 -11.76 9.58
CA MET A 1 15.54 -12.27 9.82
C MET A 1 14.60 -11.67 8.78
N SER A 2 13.91 -12.51 8.04
CA SER A 2 13.01 -12.07 6.98
C SER A 2 11.77 -11.40 7.55
N LEU A 3 11.38 -10.28 6.99
CA LEU A 3 10.14 -9.59 7.34
C LEU A 3 8.94 -10.29 6.68
N VAL A 4 9.10 -10.65 5.41
CA VAL A 4 8.09 -11.36 4.63
C VAL A 4 8.77 -12.47 3.85
N THR A 5 8.17 -13.64 3.84
CA THR A 5 8.66 -14.79 3.06
C THR A 5 7.54 -15.29 2.18
N LEU A 6 7.82 -15.44 0.89
CA LEU A 6 6.91 -16.00 -0.11
C LEU A 6 7.42 -17.37 -0.52
N LYS A 7 6.55 -18.37 -0.48
CA LYS A 7 6.84 -19.75 -0.87
C LYS A 7 5.85 -20.23 -1.93
N ASP A 8 6.37 -20.55 -3.10
CA ASP A 8 5.62 -21.14 -4.22
C ASP A 8 4.34 -20.36 -4.54
N ILE A 9 4.41 -19.04 -4.49
CA ILE A 9 3.25 -18.20 -4.75
C ILE A 9 2.87 -18.28 -6.23
N ALA A 10 1.59 -18.54 -6.47
CA ALA A 10 1.00 -18.52 -7.80
C ALA A 10 -0.30 -17.73 -7.75
N VAL A 11 -0.56 -16.99 -8.80
CA VAL A 11 -1.81 -16.23 -8.96
C VAL A 11 -2.38 -16.46 -10.35
N THR A 12 -3.65 -16.79 -10.38
CA THR A 12 -4.42 -16.96 -11.60
C THR A 12 -5.69 -16.12 -11.51
N LEU A 13 -5.87 -15.20 -12.45
CA LEU A 13 -7.10 -14.39 -12.58
C LEU A 13 -7.63 -14.60 -14.00
N GLY A 14 -8.44 -15.65 -14.18
CA GLY A 14 -8.88 -16.08 -15.51
C GLY A 14 -7.76 -16.75 -16.29
N THR A 15 -6.59 -16.10 -16.38
CA THR A 15 -5.36 -16.64 -16.95
C THR A 15 -4.28 -16.69 -15.88
N PRO A 16 -3.32 -17.64 -15.97
CA PRO A 16 -2.18 -17.65 -15.05
C PRO A 16 -1.33 -16.39 -15.22
N LEU A 17 -1.08 -15.66 -14.12
CA LEU A 17 -0.24 -14.46 -14.13
C LEU A 17 1.22 -14.79 -13.82
N PHE A 18 1.44 -15.56 -12.77
CA PHE A 18 2.77 -16.08 -12.40
C PHE A 18 2.62 -17.29 -11.47
N SER A 19 3.69 -18.05 -11.32
CA SER A 19 3.71 -19.22 -10.46
C SER A 19 5.13 -19.49 -9.96
N GLY A 20 5.23 -20.29 -8.89
CA GLY A 20 6.53 -20.71 -8.35
C GLY A 20 7.38 -19.56 -7.83
N LEU A 21 6.76 -18.48 -7.38
CA LEU A 21 7.50 -17.32 -6.89
C LEU A 21 7.97 -17.57 -5.46
N ASN A 22 9.27 -17.53 -5.28
CA ASN A 22 9.93 -17.72 -4.00
C ASN A 22 10.90 -16.58 -3.74
N PHE A 23 10.66 -15.79 -2.71
CA PHE A 23 11.65 -14.82 -2.25
C PHE A 23 11.31 -14.34 -0.84
N SER A 24 12.24 -13.64 -0.21
CA SER A 24 12.02 -13.02 1.09
C SER A 24 12.44 -11.57 1.05
N ILE A 25 11.81 -10.78 1.92
CA ILE A 25 12.10 -9.37 2.12
C ILE A 25 12.74 -9.22 3.49
N GLU A 26 13.95 -8.69 3.51
CA GLU A 26 14.71 -8.44 4.72
C GLU A 26 14.58 -6.99 5.16
N ARG A 27 15.04 -6.69 6.36
CA ARG A 27 15.07 -5.31 6.86
C ARG A 27 15.98 -4.45 5.98
N GLN A 28 15.53 -3.26 5.62
CA GLN A 28 16.23 -2.28 4.77
C GLN A 28 16.31 -2.65 3.28
N ASP A 29 15.69 -3.75 2.87
CA ASP A 29 15.61 -4.06 1.45
C ASP A 29 14.85 -2.99 0.66
N ARG A 30 15.32 -2.75 -0.55
CA ARG A 30 14.64 -1.92 -1.55
C ARG A 30 14.56 -2.74 -2.82
N ILE A 31 13.36 -3.20 -3.13
CA ILE A 31 13.14 -4.17 -4.21
C ILE A 31 12.33 -3.52 -5.32
N GLY A 32 12.86 -3.60 -6.54
CA GLY A 32 12.13 -3.19 -7.73
C GLY A 32 11.48 -4.40 -8.39
N LEU A 33 10.21 -4.29 -8.71
CA LEU A 33 9.46 -5.33 -9.40
C LEU A 33 9.26 -4.93 -10.85
N VAL A 34 9.90 -5.67 -11.77
CA VAL A 34 9.86 -5.38 -13.19
C VAL A 34 9.19 -6.52 -13.93
N ALA A 35 8.15 -6.19 -14.69
CA ALA A 35 7.47 -7.14 -15.56
C ALA A 35 6.65 -6.35 -16.60
N ALA A 36 6.26 -7.02 -17.69
CA ALA A 36 5.35 -6.43 -18.66
C ALA A 36 4.00 -6.12 -18.01
N ASN A 37 3.28 -5.13 -18.52
CA ASN A 37 1.93 -4.80 -18.06
C ASN A 37 1.02 -6.04 -18.21
N GLY A 38 0.14 -6.23 -17.22
CA GLY A 38 -0.76 -7.39 -17.20
C GLY A 38 -0.13 -8.68 -16.69
N ARG A 39 1.09 -8.62 -16.16
CA ARG A 39 1.82 -9.78 -15.62
C ARG A 39 1.67 -9.96 -14.11
N GLY A 40 0.74 -9.27 -13.50
CA GLY A 40 0.41 -9.49 -12.10
C GLY A 40 1.19 -8.69 -11.08
N LYS A 41 1.94 -7.63 -11.47
CA LYS A 41 2.66 -6.78 -10.51
C LYS A 41 1.74 -6.19 -9.44
N SER A 42 0.65 -5.56 -9.85
CA SER A 42 -0.32 -4.98 -8.93
C SER A 42 -0.98 -6.04 -8.06
N THR A 43 -1.26 -7.21 -8.64
CA THR A 43 -1.85 -8.33 -7.90
C THR A 43 -0.88 -8.85 -6.85
N LEU A 44 0.41 -8.97 -7.17
CA LEU A 44 1.43 -9.37 -6.19
C LEU A 44 1.51 -8.38 -5.03
N LEU A 45 1.50 -7.07 -5.32
CA LEU A 45 1.50 -6.04 -4.28
C LEU A 45 0.26 -6.14 -3.39
N ARG A 46 -0.90 -6.42 -3.95
CA ARG A 46 -2.12 -6.64 -3.16
C ARG A 46 -2.02 -7.90 -2.30
N CYS A 47 -1.40 -8.96 -2.80
CA CYS A 47 -1.14 -10.15 -2.00
C CYS A 47 -0.23 -9.83 -0.81
N LEU A 48 0.83 -9.07 -1.04
CA LEU A 48 1.75 -8.64 0.03
C LEU A 48 1.05 -7.76 1.06
N GLY A 49 0.12 -6.91 0.61
CA GLY A 49 -0.67 -6.05 1.48
C GLY A 49 -1.85 -6.74 2.18
N GLY A 50 -2.07 -8.02 1.91
CA GLY A 50 -3.19 -8.76 2.50
C GLY A 50 -4.55 -8.48 1.88
N GLN A 51 -4.61 -7.76 0.78
CA GLN A 51 -5.85 -7.40 0.09
C GLN A 51 -6.36 -8.49 -0.86
N HIS A 52 -5.49 -9.41 -1.23
CA HIS A 52 -5.79 -10.50 -2.14
C HIS A 52 -5.05 -11.75 -1.69
N GLU A 53 -5.69 -12.90 -1.79
CA GLU A 53 -5.03 -14.16 -1.48
C GLU A 53 -4.45 -14.78 -2.75
N PRO A 54 -3.22 -15.34 -2.70
CA PRO A 54 -2.67 -16.05 -3.84
C PRO A 54 -3.49 -17.30 -4.11
N THR A 55 -3.51 -17.75 -5.37
CA THR A 55 -4.20 -18.98 -5.77
C THR A 55 -3.58 -20.19 -5.10
N SER A 56 -2.26 -20.19 -4.95
CA SER A 56 -1.53 -21.22 -4.20
C SER A 56 -0.25 -20.62 -3.61
N GLY A 57 0.35 -21.35 -2.68
CA GLY A 57 1.54 -20.93 -1.97
C GLY A 57 1.22 -20.20 -0.67
N ASP A 58 2.26 -19.85 0.06
CA ASP A 58 2.16 -19.24 1.38
C ASP A 58 2.96 -17.95 1.49
N ILE A 59 2.34 -16.94 2.10
CA ILE A 59 3.01 -15.70 2.47
C ILE A 59 3.07 -15.65 3.99
N THR A 60 4.29 -15.60 4.53
CA THR A 60 4.52 -15.52 5.97
C THR A 60 5.11 -14.17 6.31
N CYS A 61 4.51 -13.49 7.27
CA CYS A 61 4.99 -12.19 7.76
C CYS A 61 5.47 -12.31 9.20
N THR A 62 6.50 -11.53 9.53
CA THR A 62 6.95 -11.38 10.93
C THR A 62 5.80 -10.85 11.77
N ARG A 63 5.66 -11.41 12.97
CA ARG A 63 4.62 -10.98 13.92
C ARG A 63 4.74 -9.48 14.22
N GLY A 64 3.62 -8.78 14.13
CA GLY A 64 3.58 -7.32 14.37
C GLY A 64 4.05 -6.47 13.20
N LEU A 65 4.35 -7.08 12.05
CA LEU A 65 4.73 -6.32 10.86
C LEU A 65 3.58 -5.44 10.39
N ARG A 66 3.87 -4.18 10.14
CA ARG A 66 2.93 -3.24 9.54
C ARG A 66 3.25 -3.11 8.06
N VAL A 67 2.27 -3.37 7.22
CA VAL A 67 2.41 -3.26 5.77
C VAL A 67 1.49 -2.16 5.27
N CYS A 68 2.04 -1.24 4.47
CA CYS A 68 1.27 -0.19 3.82
C CYS A 68 1.36 -0.37 2.31
N HIS A 69 0.25 -0.21 1.63
CA HIS A 69 0.16 -0.29 0.17
C HIS A 69 -0.28 1.06 -0.40
N VAL A 70 0.50 1.59 -1.31
CA VAL A 70 0.14 2.81 -2.04
C VAL A 70 -0.49 2.40 -3.37
N GLU A 71 -1.76 2.72 -3.53
CA GLU A 71 -2.50 2.41 -4.74
C GLU A 71 -2.01 3.24 -5.93
N GLN A 72 -2.12 2.68 -7.13
CA GLN A 72 -1.78 3.39 -8.36
C GLN A 72 -2.79 4.51 -8.65
N GLU A 73 -4.05 4.28 -8.31
CA GLU A 73 -5.15 5.22 -8.50
C GLU A 73 -5.86 5.45 -7.17
N LEU A 74 -6.50 6.61 -7.05
CA LEU A 74 -7.34 6.89 -5.89
C LEU A 74 -8.55 5.96 -5.87
N PRO A 75 -9.04 5.55 -4.67
CA PRO A 75 -10.32 4.86 -4.56
C PRO A 75 -11.44 5.71 -5.17
N ASP A 76 -12.40 5.07 -5.83
CA ASP A 76 -13.49 5.76 -6.53
C ASP A 76 -14.26 6.75 -5.63
N ASN A 77 -14.36 6.46 -4.34
CA ASN A 77 -15.09 7.29 -3.37
C ASN A 77 -14.22 8.36 -2.69
N ALA A 78 -12.95 8.45 -3.03
CA ALA A 78 -12.02 9.37 -2.34
C ALA A 78 -11.90 10.75 -2.98
N SER A 79 -12.36 10.92 -4.22
CA SER A 79 -12.19 12.19 -4.96
C SER A 79 -12.84 13.39 -4.29
N GLY A 80 -13.93 13.19 -3.53
CA GLY A 80 -14.60 14.23 -2.78
C GLY A 80 -14.06 14.46 -1.37
N THR A 81 -13.04 13.70 -0.97
CA THR A 81 -12.44 13.79 0.37
C THR A 81 -11.31 14.82 0.35
N LEU A 82 -11.23 15.64 1.39
CA LEU A 82 -10.11 16.57 1.54
C LEU A 82 -8.79 15.79 1.71
N PHE A 83 -7.73 16.30 1.14
CA PHE A 83 -6.43 15.65 1.19
C PHE A 83 -6.00 15.36 2.65
N ARG A 84 -6.11 16.36 3.51
CA ARG A 84 -5.76 16.20 4.92
C ARG A 84 -6.59 15.11 5.60
N ASP A 85 -7.88 15.06 5.32
CA ASP A 85 -8.79 14.08 5.92
C ASP A 85 -8.47 12.66 5.42
N PHE A 86 -8.09 12.52 4.17
CA PHE A 86 -7.67 11.24 3.61
C PHE A 86 -6.43 10.69 4.32
N VAL A 87 -5.44 11.55 4.59
CA VAL A 87 -4.24 11.17 5.35
C VAL A 87 -4.60 10.86 6.81
N LEU A 88 -5.53 11.64 7.39
CA LEU A 88 -5.98 11.47 8.76
C LEU A 88 -6.61 10.08 8.98
N ASP A 89 -7.29 9.53 7.99
CA ASP A 89 -7.92 8.20 8.05
C ASP A 89 -6.92 7.05 8.24
N ALA A 90 -5.62 7.29 8.05
CA ALA A 90 -4.59 6.31 8.35
C ALA A 90 -4.39 6.09 9.86
N LEU A 91 -4.89 6.99 10.69
CA LEU A 91 -4.84 6.88 12.14
C LEU A 91 -6.06 6.11 12.66
N THR A 92 -5.91 5.46 13.82
CA THR A 92 -7.06 4.87 14.51
C THR A 92 -7.96 5.97 15.07
N PRO A 93 -9.26 5.69 15.38
CA PRO A 93 -10.15 6.70 15.97
C PRO A 93 -9.58 7.36 17.23
N GLU A 94 -8.92 6.57 18.09
CA GLU A 94 -8.30 7.11 19.31
C GLU A 94 -7.11 8.02 18.97
N GLN A 95 -6.33 7.69 17.97
CA GLN A 95 -5.21 8.52 17.50
C GLN A 95 -5.70 9.81 16.84
N ILE A 96 -6.84 9.77 16.13
CA ILE A 96 -7.42 10.97 15.54
C ILE A 96 -7.74 11.98 16.65
N ASP A 97 -8.33 11.52 17.75
CA ASP A 97 -8.70 12.39 18.87
C ASP A 97 -7.49 12.99 19.59
N SER A 98 -6.41 12.22 19.76
CA SER A 98 -5.27 12.62 20.58
C SER A 98 -4.01 12.98 19.81
N GLU A 99 -3.87 12.50 18.58
CA GLU A 99 -2.62 12.60 17.81
C GLU A 99 -2.81 13.13 16.37
N SER A 100 -3.90 13.84 16.10
CA SER A 100 -4.16 14.41 14.76
C SER A 100 -3.05 15.33 14.25
N TRP A 101 -2.29 15.94 15.17
CA TRP A 101 -1.13 16.76 14.85
C TRP A 101 -0.05 16.02 14.06
N ARG A 102 0.00 14.70 14.14
CA ARG A 102 0.95 13.87 13.38
C ARG A 102 0.75 14.00 11.87
N VAL A 103 -0.49 14.21 11.44
CA VAL A 103 -0.81 14.42 10.02
C VAL A 103 -0.12 15.69 9.52
N ASP A 104 -0.22 16.77 10.28
CA ASP A 104 0.39 18.04 9.88
C ASP A 104 1.92 17.95 9.84
N ILE A 105 2.54 17.22 10.76
CA ILE A 105 3.99 16.98 10.74
C ILE A 105 4.41 16.25 9.48
N VAL A 106 3.70 15.16 9.12
CA VAL A 106 4.01 14.39 7.92
C VAL A 106 3.85 15.24 6.66
N LEU A 107 2.77 16.02 6.58
CA LEU A 107 2.53 16.91 5.44
C LEU A 107 3.59 18.01 5.34
N ASP A 108 4.08 18.52 6.48
CA ASP A 108 5.18 19.46 6.51
C ASP A 108 6.49 18.83 6.03
N GLU A 109 6.80 17.62 6.48
CA GLU A 109 7.98 16.86 6.04
C GLU A 109 7.97 16.58 4.54
N LEU A 110 6.79 16.35 3.98
CA LEU A 110 6.60 16.13 2.54
C LEU A 110 6.48 17.44 1.75
N GLU A 111 6.60 18.59 2.42
CA GLU A 111 6.52 19.92 1.82
C GLU A 111 5.20 20.17 1.06
N VAL A 112 4.09 19.64 1.59
CA VAL A 112 2.77 19.84 1.00
C VAL A 112 2.26 21.25 1.33
N PRO A 113 1.98 22.11 0.34
CA PRO A 113 1.46 23.45 0.60
C PRO A 113 0.12 23.42 1.34
N ASP A 114 -0.10 24.38 2.25
CA ASP A 114 -1.34 24.46 3.03
C ASP A 114 -2.59 24.51 2.13
N GLU A 115 -2.50 25.22 1.01
CA GLU A 115 -3.61 25.33 0.06
C GLU A 115 -4.03 23.97 -0.53
N HIS A 116 -3.11 23.02 -0.64
CA HIS A 116 -3.42 21.67 -1.16
C HIS A 116 -4.04 20.78 -0.10
N ARG A 117 -3.71 20.97 1.17
CA ARG A 117 -4.19 20.13 2.26
C ARG A 117 -5.71 20.17 2.42
N MET A 118 -6.30 21.32 2.11
CA MET A 118 -7.73 21.56 2.24
C MET A 118 -8.48 21.42 0.92
N LYS A 119 -7.84 20.96 -0.14
CA LYS A 119 -8.49 20.63 -1.41
C LYS A 119 -8.93 19.18 -1.43
N CYS A 120 -10.01 18.92 -2.16
CA CYS A 120 -10.45 17.54 -2.43
C CYS A 120 -9.40 16.84 -3.31
N LEU A 121 -9.21 15.55 -3.07
CA LEU A 121 -8.23 14.75 -3.83
C LEU A 121 -8.48 14.81 -5.34
N GLY A 122 -9.75 14.82 -5.76
CA GLY A 122 -10.09 14.91 -7.18
C GLY A 122 -9.71 16.23 -7.84
N ALA A 123 -9.44 17.27 -7.07
CA ALA A 123 -9.01 18.58 -7.58
C ALA A 123 -7.48 18.71 -7.70
N LEU A 124 -6.73 17.73 -7.20
CA LEU A 124 -5.27 17.70 -7.26
C LEU A 124 -4.82 16.90 -8.48
N SER A 125 -3.73 17.36 -9.11
CA SER A 125 -3.07 16.57 -10.17
C SER A 125 -2.25 15.46 -9.53
N GLY A 126 -2.30 14.31 -10.14
CA GLY A 126 -1.76 13.04 -9.65
C GLY A 126 -0.37 12.95 -9.07
#